data_aa3f20a6083431d1c3458bf1e43deca1
#
_entry.id   aa3f20a6083431d1c3458bf1e43deca1
#
_cell.length_a   1.000
_cell.length_b   1.000
_cell.length_c   1.000
_cell.angle_alpha   90.00
_cell.angle_beta   90.00
_cell.angle_gamma   90.00
#
_symmetry.space_group_name_H-M   'P 1'
#
loop_
_entity.id
_entity.type
_entity.pdbx_description
1 polymer ?
#
loop_
_entity_poly.entity_id
_entity_poly.type
_entity_poly.pdbx_seq_one_letter_code
_entity_poly.pdbx_strand_id
1 'polypeptide(L)'
;SYENLKQCAHVSILNFNLFPEDQECFREIAFCDLKTKQKYTDLLDIYVLELKKLPPEKKDEPLIIKWMRFLSAEKKEDFEKMAGEDTYINEAYEVLQKLSADERKKLEYEARQKAIRDYNSQMSSSFKNGEKRVNNLYEKLMNDGRMEELKKAISDESYREKLYKEYGL
;
A
#
# COMPACT_ATOMS: atom_id res chain seq x y z
N SER A 1 -26.54 23.33 -6.09
CA SER A 1 -26.18 23.81 -4.75
C SER A 1 -25.23 22.80 -4.13
N TYR A 2 -24.14 23.25 -3.53
CA TYR A 2 -23.18 22.39 -2.79
C TYR A 2 -23.79 21.74 -1.55
N GLU A 3 -24.94 22.18 -1.10
CA GLU A 3 -25.68 21.68 0.05
C GLU A 3 -26.20 20.24 -0.09
N ASN A 4 -26.22 19.70 -1.33
CA ASN A 4 -26.71 18.35 -1.63
C ASN A 4 -25.60 17.33 -1.91
N LEU A 5 -24.34 17.67 -1.66
CA LEU A 5 -23.24 16.71 -1.80
C LEU A 5 -23.32 15.63 -0.72
N LYS A 6 -23.33 14.37 -1.15
CA LYS A 6 -23.29 13.23 -0.24
C LYS A 6 -21.86 12.97 0.18
N GLN A 7 -21.69 12.54 1.42
CA GLN A 7 -20.41 12.04 1.91
C GLN A 7 -19.92 10.87 1.06
N CYS A 8 -18.65 10.87 0.75
CA CYS A 8 -17.96 9.82 0.02
C CYS A 8 -16.89 9.22 0.92
N ALA A 9 -16.84 7.89 1.02
CA ALA A 9 -15.78 7.16 1.67
C ALA A 9 -14.96 6.39 0.62
N HIS A 10 -13.65 6.60 0.60
CA HIS A 10 -12.72 5.81 -0.19
C HIS A 10 -12.05 4.78 0.72
N VAL A 11 -12.16 3.49 0.38
CA VAL A 11 -11.55 2.41 1.14
C VAL A 11 -10.48 1.72 0.29
N SER A 12 -9.23 1.78 0.72
CA SER A 12 -8.11 1.07 0.12
C SER A 12 -7.75 -0.17 0.94
N ILE A 13 -7.85 -1.35 0.33
CA ILE A 13 -7.44 -2.61 0.94
C ILE A 13 -6.15 -3.05 0.25
N LEU A 14 -5.04 -3.08 1.00
CA LEU A 14 -3.69 -3.24 0.48
C LEU A 14 -3.03 -4.52 1.01
N ASN A 15 -2.54 -5.35 0.11
CA ASN A 15 -1.69 -6.49 0.45
C ASN A 15 -0.19 -6.14 0.34
N PHE A 16 0.16 -4.91 0.67
CA PHE A 16 1.53 -4.40 0.76
C PHE A 16 1.57 -3.23 1.76
N ASN A 17 2.78 -2.85 2.22
CA ASN A 17 2.97 -1.74 3.14
C ASN A 17 3.10 -0.43 2.35
N LEU A 18 2.07 0.43 2.44
CA LEU A 18 2.08 1.77 1.87
C LEU A 18 2.86 2.75 2.77
N PHE A 19 2.79 2.55 4.09
CA PHE A 19 3.47 3.36 5.10
C PHE A 19 4.48 2.47 5.86
N PRO A 20 5.70 2.26 5.34
CA PRO A 20 6.65 1.31 5.90
C PRO A 20 7.24 1.74 7.25
N GLU A 21 7.05 3.01 7.66
CA GLU A 21 7.68 3.60 8.85
C GLU A 21 7.06 3.16 10.17
N ASP A 22 5.86 2.58 10.13
CA ASP A 22 5.12 2.17 11.33
C ASP A 22 4.39 0.83 11.15
N GLN A 23 3.66 0.40 12.20
CA GLN A 23 2.93 -0.87 12.26
C GLN A 23 1.40 -0.70 12.28
N GLU A 24 0.89 0.51 12.04
CA GLU A 24 -0.55 0.75 12.01
C GLU A 24 -1.19 0.09 10.78
N CYS A 25 -2.06 -0.88 11.02
CA CYS A 25 -2.73 -1.64 9.95
C CYS A 25 -3.98 -0.95 9.40
N PHE A 26 -4.59 -0.06 10.17
CA PHE A 26 -5.80 0.70 9.79
C PHE A 26 -5.56 2.18 9.98
N ARG A 27 -5.94 2.97 8.97
CA ARG A 27 -5.82 4.43 9.01
C ARG A 27 -7.08 5.08 8.50
N GLU A 28 -7.46 6.13 9.19
CA GLU A 28 -8.42 7.12 8.74
C GLU A 28 -7.67 8.40 8.36
N ILE A 29 -7.81 8.82 7.11
CA ILE A 29 -7.11 9.97 6.55
C ILE A 29 -8.16 10.98 6.12
N ALA A 30 -7.95 12.24 6.50
CA ALA A 30 -8.80 13.36 6.15
C ALA A 30 -8.01 14.50 5.52
N PHE A 31 -8.66 15.31 4.69
CA PHE A 31 -8.08 16.55 4.21
C PHE A 31 -8.07 17.60 5.33
N CYS A 32 -6.91 18.19 5.57
CA CYS A 32 -6.76 19.24 6.58
C CYS A 32 -5.93 20.40 6.06
N ASP A 33 -6.18 21.59 6.61
CA ASP A 33 -5.29 22.73 6.47
C ASP A 33 -3.96 22.42 7.19
N LEU A 34 -2.83 22.47 6.46
CA LEU A 34 -1.53 22.11 7.00
C LEU A 34 -1.03 23.04 8.11
N LYS A 35 -1.49 24.29 8.12
CA LYS A 35 -1.10 25.31 9.08
C LYS A 35 -1.94 25.26 10.35
N THR A 36 -3.27 25.21 10.20
CA THR A 36 -4.23 25.25 11.33
C THR A 36 -4.57 23.86 11.86
N LYS A 37 -4.28 22.79 11.07
CA LYS A 37 -4.66 21.41 11.35
C LYS A 37 -6.17 21.16 11.41
N GLN A 38 -6.97 22.11 10.93
CA GLN A 38 -8.41 21.94 10.86
C GLN A 38 -8.80 21.07 9.67
N LYS A 39 -9.77 20.18 9.88
CA LYS A 39 -10.35 19.36 8.81
C LYS A 39 -11.04 20.29 7.80
N TYR A 40 -10.68 20.13 6.52
CA TYR A 40 -11.20 21.01 5.45
C TYR A 40 -12.64 20.67 5.08
N THR A 41 -13.01 19.38 5.10
CA THR A 41 -14.35 18.91 4.73
C THR A 41 -14.67 17.60 5.41
N ASP A 42 -15.94 17.36 5.71
CA ASP A 42 -16.50 16.09 6.18
C ASP A 42 -17.13 15.27 5.06
N LEU A 43 -17.01 15.75 3.81
CA LEU A 43 -17.60 15.09 2.64
C LEU A 43 -16.73 13.97 2.08
N LEU A 44 -15.47 13.87 2.48
CA LEU A 44 -14.55 12.83 1.99
C LEU A 44 -13.72 12.27 3.13
N ASP A 45 -13.86 10.98 3.35
CA ASP A 45 -13.03 10.19 4.24
C ASP A 45 -12.24 9.15 3.42
N ILE A 46 -10.99 8.91 3.79
CA ILE A 46 -10.13 7.93 3.15
C ILE A 46 -9.70 6.92 4.21
N TYR A 47 -10.02 5.66 3.99
CA TYR A 47 -9.62 4.56 4.86
C TYR A 47 -8.57 3.71 4.15
N VAL A 48 -7.47 3.40 4.86
CA VAL A 48 -6.40 2.54 4.35
C VAL A 48 -6.23 1.35 5.28
N LEU A 49 -6.36 0.16 4.71
CA LEU A 49 -6.23 -1.13 5.39
C LEU A 49 -5.00 -1.86 4.82
N GLU A 50 -3.93 -1.98 5.61
CA GLU A 50 -2.70 -2.66 5.23
C GLU A 50 -2.69 -4.08 5.82
N LEU A 51 -3.15 -5.06 5.04
CA LEU A 51 -3.37 -6.44 5.51
C LEU A 51 -2.09 -7.12 6.04
N LYS A 52 -0.92 -6.74 5.52
CA LYS A 52 0.37 -7.28 5.99
C LYS A 52 0.80 -6.81 7.37
N LYS A 53 0.14 -5.78 7.90
CA LYS A 53 0.42 -5.23 9.24
C LYS A 53 -0.56 -5.72 10.30
N LEU A 54 -1.42 -6.69 9.97
CA LEU A 54 -2.35 -7.25 10.95
C LEU A 54 -1.60 -7.77 12.18
N PRO A 55 -1.98 -7.32 13.39
CA PRO A 55 -1.37 -7.80 14.62
C PRO A 55 -1.69 -9.28 14.88
N PRO A 56 -0.98 -9.97 15.78
CA PRO A 56 -1.37 -11.30 16.23
C PRO A 56 -2.83 -11.33 16.72
N GLU A 57 -3.53 -12.43 16.44
CA GLU A 57 -4.94 -12.61 16.77
C GLU A 57 -5.18 -12.48 18.28
N LYS A 58 -6.26 -11.77 18.65
CA LYS A 58 -6.72 -11.60 20.05
C LYS A 58 -8.21 -11.94 20.14
N LYS A 59 -8.64 -12.37 21.32
CA LYS A 59 -10.03 -12.82 21.55
C LYS A 59 -11.07 -11.71 21.32
N ASP A 60 -10.77 -10.48 21.73
CA ASP A 60 -11.70 -9.33 21.65
C ASP A 60 -11.13 -8.26 20.70
N GLU A 61 -11.09 -8.60 19.40
CA GLU A 61 -10.63 -7.67 18.38
C GLU A 61 -11.73 -6.73 17.90
N PRO A 62 -11.39 -5.47 17.57
CA PRO A 62 -12.30 -4.58 16.87
C PRO A 62 -12.83 -5.21 15.58
N LEU A 63 -14.10 -4.91 15.24
CA LEU A 63 -14.74 -5.47 14.04
C LEU A 63 -13.94 -5.22 12.75
N ILE A 64 -13.31 -4.05 12.62
CA ILE A 64 -12.47 -3.74 11.46
C ILE A 64 -11.29 -4.71 11.32
N ILE A 65 -10.66 -5.12 12.44
CA ILE A 65 -9.55 -6.08 12.43
C ILE A 65 -10.05 -7.46 12.01
N LYS A 66 -11.22 -7.89 12.50
CA LYS A 66 -11.87 -9.14 12.08
C LYS A 66 -12.13 -9.17 10.57
N TRP A 67 -12.66 -8.07 10.01
CA TRP A 67 -12.86 -7.92 8.58
C TRP A 67 -11.54 -7.95 7.80
N MET A 68 -10.50 -7.30 8.30
CA MET A 68 -9.18 -7.35 7.66
C MET A 68 -8.62 -8.79 7.65
N ARG A 69 -8.82 -9.57 8.72
CA ARG A 69 -8.44 -10.99 8.76
C ARG A 69 -9.22 -11.80 7.73
N PHE A 70 -10.54 -11.60 7.66
CA PHE A 70 -11.38 -12.26 6.67
C PHE A 70 -10.90 -11.95 5.23
N LEU A 71 -10.57 -10.69 4.94
CA LEU A 71 -10.07 -10.27 3.63
C LEU A 71 -8.64 -10.76 3.32
N SER A 72 -7.86 -11.11 4.34
CA SER A 72 -6.51 -11.67 4.20
C SER A 72 -6.46 -13.20 4.21
N ALA A 73 -7.57 -13.87 4.53
CA ALA A 73 -7.65 -15.32 4.62
C ALA A 73 -7.46 -15.98 3.24
N GLU A 74 -6.74 -17.07 3.22
CA GLU A 74 -6.46 -17.85 2.00
C GLU A 74 -7.02 -19.26 2.08
N LYS A 75 -7.24 -19.78 3.29
CA LYS A 75 -7.69 -21.14 3.54
C LYS A 75 -9.15 -21.18 3.94
N LYS A 76 -9.83 -22.24 3.50
CA LYS A 76 -11.24 -22.46 3.80
C LYS A 76 -11.50 -22.54 5.32
N GLU A 77 -10.61 -23.20 6.05
CA GLU A 77 -10.70 -23.40 7.50
C GLU A 77 -10.68 -22.06 8.28
N ASP A 78 -9.88 -21.09 7.78
CA ASP A 78 -9.81 -19.76 8.39
C ASP A 78 -11.12 -19.00 8.22
N PHE A 79 -11.73 -19.08 7.02
CA PHE A 79 -13.06 -18.50 6.77
C PHE A 79 -14.13 -19.13 7.64
N GLU A 80 -14.16 -20.46 7.76
CA GLU A 80 -15.14 -21.19 8.57
C GLU A 80 -15.04 -20.84 10.05
N LYS A 81 -13.82 -20.73 10.57
CA LYS A 81 -13.56 -20.30 11.95
C LYS A 81 -14.15 -18.90 12.20
N MET A 82 -13.82 -17.93 11.38
CA MET A 82 -14.27 -16.55 11.55
C MET A 82 -15.77 -16.40 11.35
N ALA A 83 -16.37 -17.14 10.41
CA ALA A 83 -17.81 -17.18 10.20
C ALA A 83 -18.57 -17.74 11.41
N GLY A 84 -17.97 -18.67 12.16
CA GLY A 84 -18.55 -19.21 13.40
C GLY A 84 -18.55 -18.21 14.57
N GLU A 85 -17.76 -17.14 14.50
CA GLU A 85 -17.58 -16.17 15.58
C GLU A 85 -18.36 -14.85 15.39
N ASP A 86 -18.76 -14.52 14.17
CA ASP A 86 -19.41 -13.25 13.84
C ASP A 86 -20.47 -13.41 12.76
N THR A 87 -21.67 -12.91 13.02
CA THR A 87 -22.83 -13.04 12.12
C THR A 87 -22.63 -12.36 10.77
N TYR A 88 -22.05 -11.16 10.75
CA TYR A 88 -21.81 -10.43 9.50
C TYR A 88 -20.72 -11.09 8.63
N ILE A 89 -19.71 -11.64 9.27
CA ILE A 89 -18.66 -12.41 8.58
C ILE A 89 -19.25 -13.72 8.05
N ASN A 90 -20.16 -14.36 8.78
CA ASN A 90 -20.88 -15.54 8.30
C ASN A 90 -21.71 -15.23 7.04
N GLU A 91 -22.46 -14.15 7.04
CA GLU A 91 -23.23 -13.72 5.87
C GLU A 91 -22.31 -13.52 4.63
N ALA A 92 -21.17 -12.86 4.82
CA ALA A 92 -20.19 -12.67 3.76
C ALA A 92 -19.61 -14.00 3.26
N TYR A 93 -19.34 -14.93 4.18
CA TYR A 93 -18.84 -16.26 3.82
C TYR A 93 -19.88 -17.08 3.03
N GLU A 94 -21.16 -17.01 3.41
CA GLU A 94 -22.24 -17.65 2.66
C GLU A 94 -22.36 -17.11 1.22
N VAL A 95 -22.21 -15.79 1.04
CA VAL A 95 -22.19 -15.18 -0.31
C VAL A 95 -21.00 -15.70 -1.10
N LEU A 96 -19.82 -15.75 -0.48
CA LEU A 96 -18.61 -16.27 -1.12
C LEU A 96 -18.76 -17.75 -1.55
N GLN A 97 -19.42 -18.58 -0.75
CA GLN A 97 -19.70 -19.98 -1.08
C GLN A 97 -20.67 -20.16 -2.25
N LYS A 98 -21.62 -19.22 -2.42
CA LYS A 98 -22.62 -19.25 -3.50
C LYS A 98 -22.02 -18.91 -4.87
N LEU A 99 -20.81 -18.34 -4.91
CA LEU A 99 -20.15 -18.08 -6.19
C LEU A 99 -19.85 -19.39 -6.91
N SER A 100 -20.13 -19.41 -8.23
CA SER A 100 -19.80 -20.57 -9.07
C SER A 100 -18.29 -20.78 -9.17
N ALA A 101 -17.87 -22.01 -9.49
CA ALA A 101 -16.44 -22.30 -9.70
C ALA A 101 -15.84 -21.47 -10.85
N ASP A 102 -16.63 -21.18 -11.88
CA ASP A 102 -16.20 -20.36 -13.01
C ASP A 102 -16.05 -18.88 -12.65
N GLU A 103 -16.96 -18.35 -11.84
CA GLU A 103 -16.84 -16.99 -11.30
C GLU A 103 -15.62 -16.85 -10.38
N ARG A 104 -15.35 -17.85 -9.53
CA ARG A 104 -14.13 -17.88 -8.71
C ARG A 104 -12.87 -17.87 -9.56
N LYS A 105 -12.78 -18.71 -10.58
CA LYS A 105 -11.65 -18.75 -11.51
C LYS A 105 -11.46 -17.42 -12.22
N LYS A 106 -12.54 -16.76 -12.62
CA LYS A 106 -12.51 -15.42 -13.23
C LYS A 106 -11.95 -14.39 -12.27
N LEU A 107 -12.44 -14.36 -11.03
CA LEU A 107 -11.95 -13.45 -9.97
C LEU A 107 -10.47 -13.71 -9.65
N GLU A 108 -10.05 -14.96 -9.54
CA GLU A 108 -8.65 -15.32 -9.35
C GLU A 108 -7.76 -14.84 -10.50
N TYR A 109 -8.24 -15.01 -11.73
CA TYR A 109 -7.53 -14.53 -12.92
C TYR A 109 -7.39 -13.01 -12.92
N GLU A 110 -8.48 -12.27 -12.65
CA GLU A 110 -8.49 -10.82 -12.58
C GLU A 110 -7.58 -10.29 -11.47
N ALA A 111 -7.59 -10.93 -10.28
CA ALA A 111 -6.72 -10.60 -9.17
C ALA A 111 -5.23 -10.81 -9.53
N ARG A 112 -4.91 -11.93 -10.19
CA ARG A 112 -3.56 -12.22 -10.68
C ARG A 112 -3.09 -11.19 -11.71
N GLN A 113 -3.95 -10.83 -12.66
CA GLN A 113 -3.65 -9.82 -13.68
C GLN A 113 -3.42 -8.44 -13.06
N LYS A 114 -4.21 -8.10 -12.04
CA LYS A 114 -4.01 -6.87 -11.28
C LYS A 114 -2.66 -6.88 -10.54
N ALA A 115 -2.33 -7.95 -9.83
CA ALA A 115 -1.07 -8.08 -9.12
C ALA A 115 0.15 -7.95 -10.06
N ILE A 116 0.08 -8.53 -11.26
CA ILE A 116 1.13 -8.39 -12.29
C ILE A 116 1.26 -6.94 -12.74
N ARG A 117 0.14 -6.25 -13.00
CA ARG A 117 0.17 -4.82 -13.39
C ARG A 117 0.75 -3.94 -12.30
N ASP A 118 0.35 -4.17 -11.06
CA ASP A 118 0.83 -3.40 -9.90
C ASP A 118 2.34 -3.64 -9.69
N TYR A 119 2.80 -4.88 -9.79
CA TYR A 119 4.22 -5.23 -9.75
C TYR A 119 5.01 -4.53 -10.85
N ASN A 120 4.54 -4.60 -12.11
CA ASN A 120 5.21 -3.95 -13.24
C ASN A 120 5.26 -2.42 -13.08
N SER A 121 4.20 -1.81 -12.57
CA SER A 121 4.15 -0.39 -12.26
C SER A 121 5.15 0.00 -11.18
N GLN A 122 5.23 -0.80 -10.11
CA GLN A 122 6.18 -0.58 -9.02
C GLN A 122 7.63 -0.74 -9.49
N MET A 123 7.91 -1.77 -10.29
CA MET A 123 9.24 -1.98 -10.90
C MET A 123 9.64 -0.82 -11.81
N SER A 124 8.73 -0.36 -12.68
CA SER A 124 8.98 0.80 -13.55
C SER A 124 9.26 2.07 -12.75
N SER A 125 8.51 2.30 -11.68
CA SER A 125 8.72 3.45 -10.79
C SER A 125 10.07 3.39 -10.08
N SER A 126 10.44 2.20 -9.57
CA SER A 126 11.73 1.97 -8.92
C SER A 126 12.89 2.19 -9.87
N PHE A 127 12.77 1.71 -11.11
CA PHE A 127 13.79 1.92 -12.15
C PHE A 127 13.97 3.43 -12.46
N LYS A 128 12.85 4.15 -12.70
CA LYS A 128 12.89 5.60 -12.95
C LYS A 128 13.49 6.39 -11.78
N ASN A 129 13.19 5.98 -10.55
CA ASN A 129 13.78 6.62 -9.37
C ASN A 129 15.29 6.35 -9.27
N GLY A 130 15.73 5.13 -9.61
CA GLY A 130 17.15 4.79 -9.70
C GLY A 130 17.88 5.63 -10.75
N GLU A 131 17.32 5.77 -11.95
CA GLU A 131 17.89 6.64 -13.00
C GLU A 131 17.99 8.10 -12.56
N LYS A 132 16.94 8.64 -11.95
CA LYS A 132 16.95 10.02 -11.41
C LYS A 132 18.05 10.21 -10.36
N ARG A 133 18.20 9.24 -9.46
CA ARG A 133 19.22 9.26 -8.40
C ARG A 133 20.63 9.30 -8.99
N VAL A 134 20.89 8.46 -10.00
CA VAL A 134 22.17 8.45 -10.72
C VAL A 134 22.42 9.77 -11.43
N ASN A 135 21.45 10.28 -12.18
CA ASN A 135 21.59 11.53 -12.92
C ASN A 135 21.83 12.72 -11.99
N ASN A 136 21.11 12.80 -10.87
CA ASN A 136 21.31 13.84 -9.86
C ASN A 136 22.70 13.80 -9.25
N LEU A 137 23.25 12.62 -8.98
CA LEU A 137 24.62 12.47 -8.49
C LEU A 137 25.63 12.99 -9.52
N TYR A 138 25.46 12.59 -10.78
CA TYR A 138 26.39 12.97 -11.85
C TYR A 138 26.35 14.48 -12.11
N GLU A 139 25.17 15.09 -12.08
CA GLU A 139 25.00 16.53 -12.20
C GLU A 139 25.68 17.28 -11.04
N LYS A 140 25.52 16.82 -9.81
CA LYS A 140 26.19 17.41 -8.64
C LYS A 140 27.71 17.30 -8.76
N LEU A 141 28.26 16.13 -9.13
CA LEU A 141 29.70 15.93 -9.31
C LEU A 141 30.26 16.80 -10.42
N MET A 142 29.52 17.00 -11.52
CA MET A 142 29.93 17.91 -12.59
C MET A 142 29.94 19.37 -12.11
N ASN A 143 28.94 19.81 -11.41
CA ASN A 143 28.84 21.16 -10.87
C ASN A 143 29.94 21.46 -9.85
N ASP A 144 30.35 20.47 -9.06
CA ASP A 144 31.42 20.56 -8.07
C ASP A 144 32.83 20.41 -8.71
N GLY A 145 32.90 20.17 -10.03
CA GLY A 145 34.16 19.98 -10.74
C GLY A 145 34.86 18.65 -10.44
N ARG A 146 34.20 17.69 -9.82
CA ARG A 146 34.75 16.39 -9.37
C ARG A 146 34.75 15.33 -10.49
N MET A 147 35.36 15.66 -11.64
CA MET A 147 35.29 14.85 -12.87
C MET A 147 35.95 13.47 -12.73
N GLU A 148 37.04 13.34 -11.97
CA GLU A 148 37.71 12.04 -11.77
C GLU A 148 36.83 11.10 -10.90
N GLU A 149 36.14 11.65 -9.94
CA GLU A 149 35.20 10.89 -9.12
C GLU A 149 33.93 10.51 -9.90
N LEU A 150 33.46 11.35 -10.80
CA LEU A 150 32.39 11.02 -11.74
C LEU A 150 32.78 9.81 -12.60
N LYS A 151 33.95 9.81 -13.20
CA LYS A 151 34.46 8.67 -14.01
C LYS A 151 34.48 7.38 -13.20
N LYS A 152 34.95 7.45 -11.95
CA LYS A 152 34.99 6.30 -11.04
C LYS A 152 33.60 5.83 -10.67
N ALA A 153 32.66 6.74 -10.38
CA ALA A 153 31.30 6.41 -10.00
C ALA A 153 30.50 5.73 -11.11
N ILE A 154 30.83 5.98 -12.38
CA ILE A 154 30.19 5.31 -13.53
C ILE A 154 30.52 3.81 -13.55
N SER A 155 31.78 3.43 -13.24
CA SER A 155 32.26 2.05 -13.33
C SER A 155 32.24 1.27 -12.00
N ASP A 156 32.20 1.97 -10.85
CA ASP A 156 32.28 1.38 -9.50
C ASP A 156 31.00 1.67 -8.71
N GLU A 157 30.13 0.65 -8.58
CA GLU A 157 28.88 0.74 -7.84
C GLU A 157 29.11 1.00 -6.35
N SER A 158 30.08 0.32 -5.75
CA SER A 158 30.39 0.50 -4.32
C SER A 158 30.90 1.91 -4.01
N TYR A 159 31.64 2.51 -4.95
CA TYR A 159 32.07 3.90 -4.85
C TYR A 159 30.90 4.86 -5.02
N ARG A 160 30.00 4.58 -5.96
CA ARG A 160 28.78 5.36 -6.19
C ARG A 160 27.87 5.38 -4.95
N GLU A 161 27.72 4.25 -4.25
CA GLU A 161 26.93 4.17 -3.00
C GLU A 161 27.51 5.05 -1.86
N LYS A 162 28.84 5.21 -1.80
CA LYS A 162 29.48 6.16 -0.86
C LYS A 162 29.13 7.61 -1.20
N LEU A 163 29.15 7.95 -2.48
CA LEU A 163 28.82 9.29 -2.95
C LEU A 163 27.34 9.62 -2.74
N TYR A 164 26.43 8.65 -2.88
CA TYR A 164 25.01 8.86 -2.53
C TYR A 164 24.83 9.28 -1.08
N LYS A 165 25.54 8.63 -0.16
CA LYS A 165 25.50 9.00 1.27
C LYS A 165 26.09 10.40 1.51
N GLU A 166 27.18 10.73 0.83
CA GLU A 166 27.83 12.03 0.93
C GLU A 166 26.91 13.16 0.45
N TYR A 167 26.21 12.96 -0.66
CA TYR A 167 25.33 13.96 -1.27
C TYR A 167 23.88 13.92 -0.75
N GLY A 168 23.53 13.00 0.15
CA GLY A 168 22.19 12.83 0.70
C GLY A 168 21.15 12.44 -0.35
N LEU A 169 21.51 11.53 -1.28
CA LEU A 169 20.70 11.06 -2.40
C LEU A 169 20.17 9.64 -2.15
#